data_75247c59ee3519e9a7f2f26760f1ff71
#
_entry.id   75247c59ee3519e9a7f2f26760f1ff71
#
_cell.length_a   1.000
_cell.length_b   1.000
_cell.length_c   1.000
_cell.angle_alpha   90.00
_cell.angle_beta   90.00
_cell.angle_gamma   90.00
#
_symmetry.space_group_name_H-M   'P 1'
#
loop_
_entity.id
_entity.type
_entity.pdbx_description
1 polymer ?
#
loop_
_entity_poly.entity_id
_entity_poly.type
_entity_poly.pdbx_seq_one_letter_code
_entity_poly.pdbx_strand_id
1 'polypeptide(L)'
;MPRGVMFTKTLLLISGLLLSLSLSASDETVDTTTTAVETVHGLSLYDSPELPEDFAYFPHVNPQAPKGGSITHTAVGGSFDSTNPFIIRGTPATGISQIYDTLXASNPNEPFSLYGLLAKGVRLDPERRWIEFDLREEARFQDGEPVTAYDVVFSFDLLREEGNPFYASYYAGVERVIAINEHQVRFEFNDTESRELPLIVAQLPILPRHYWEPRDFSAPTLEAHPGSGPYRISEVDPGRRIVYQRNENYWGKDLPVNVGRYNIDRVVYEYYRDRDIAWEAFKAGLTDFRIDARAATWAIGYNFPAYQDGLIKRITVPDVNPSMMQAFVFNLREEKFQDPRVREALSLTFDFPWLNTNIFYNTYARTESFFQNSEMEAIGEPSEAELALLEPFRDELLASHQSERLFTDPLPIEHPVELRERLRLALELLREAGYRVDDGVXVNAEGRPLSLEVLLYXSGLERVVQPMLRNMARLGIQTSLRIVDINQYLNRVRDYDYDIVISHFPQSNNPGNEQRDYWTSAAAEAPQSRXRMALAHPAVDALVEEIIRAEDRESLDTATRALDRVLRWGFYVIPHXHSGETRIAVWDKFGYPEPFPAYAMDLDAWWVDSEREAALQXRNRRR
;
A
#
# COMPACT_ATOMS: atom_id res chain seq x y z
N MET A 1 -4.41 -6.66 10.45
CA MET A 1 -3.32 -6.36 11.18
C MET A 1 -3.08 -4.94 11.30
N PRO A 2 -2.97 -4.45 12.45
CA PRO A 2 -2.85 -3.04 12.63
C PRO A 2 -1.64 -2.44 11.98
N ARG A 3 -0.60 -3.21 11.74
CA ARG A 3 0.50 -2.57 11.17
C ARG A 3 0.29 -2.28 9.74
N GLY A 4 -0.75 -2.74 9.14
CA GLY A 4 -0.92 -2.49 7.77
C GLY A 4 -1.09 -1.07 7.39
N VAL A 5 -1.67 -0.28 8.25
CA VAL A 5 -1.95 1.08 7.85
C VAL A 5 -0.71 1.92 7.83
N MET A 6 0.22 1.72 8.76
CA MET A 6 1.37 2.55 8.75
C MET A 6 2.36 2.10 7.71
N PHE A 7 2.37 0.83 7.34
CA PHE A 7 3.32 0.43 6.38
C PHE A 7 2.84 0.70 4.99
N THR A 8 1.57 0.94 4.78
CA THR A 8 1.11 1.11 3.45
C THR A 8 1.76 2.28 2.79
N LYS A 9 2.03 3.36 3.53
CA LYS A 9 2.62 4.48 2.87
C LYS A 9 4.02 4.21 2.44
N THR A 10 4.76 3.46 3.20
CA THR A 10 6.12 3.20 2.85
C THR A 10 6.20 2.19 1.73
N LEU A 11 5.29 1.22 1.75
CA LEU A 11 5.34 0.25 0.71
C LEU A 11 4.88 0.79 -0.61
N LEU A 12 4.04 1.82 -0.59
CA LEU A 12 3.57 2.33 -1.83
C LEU A 12 4.64 3.00 -2.64
N LEU A 13 5.71 3.41 -1.98
CA LEU A 13 6.69 4.07 -2.74
C LEU A 13 7.68 3.10 -3.33
N ILE A 14 7.72 1.91 -2.80
CA ILE A 14 8.68 0.98 -3.27
C ILE A 14 8.41 0.48 -4.60
N SER A 15 7.17 0.47 -4.98
CA SER A 15 6.94 -0.26 -6.14
C SER A 15 7.32 0.43 -7.42
N GLY A 16 7.65 1.62 -7.41
CA GLY A 16 7.91 2.19 -8.65
C GLY A 16 9.27 2.15 -9.13
N LEU A 17 10.16 1.59 -8.40
CA LEU A 17 11.39 1.70 -8.76
C LEU A 17 12.16 0.79 -9.44
N LEU A 18 11.77 -0.17 -9.81
CA LEU A 18 12.63 -1.05 -10.30
C LEU A 18 13.17 -0.86 -11.54
N LEU A 19 13.40 -0.19 -12.09
CA LEU A 19 13.92 -0.25 -13.22
C LEU A 19 14.49 0.53 -14.12
N SER A 20 14.72 1.32 -14.07
CA SER A 20 15.10 1.99 -15.18
C SER A 20 16.45 2.10 -15.32
N LEU A 21 17.03 1.77 -16.13
CA LEU A 21 18.28 1.87 -16.30
C LEU A 21 18.74 2.74 -17.26
N SER A 22 18.52 3.67 -17.45
CA SER A 22 18.99 4.37 -18.55
C SER A 22 20.20 5.08 -18.38
N LEU A 23 20.78 5.33 -19.15
CA LEU A 23 21.90 5.87 -19.02
C LEU A 23 22.14 7.16 -19.28
N SER A 24 22.28 7.97 -19.17
CA SER A 24 22.43 9.16 -19.57
C SER A 24 23.42 9.88 -19.53
N ALA A 25 23.78 10.50 -19.62
CA ALA A 25 24.74 11.10 -19.67
C ALA A 25 25.18 12.36 -19.67
N SER A 26 25.44 12.98 -20.12
CA SER A 26 25.94 14.18 -20.29
C SER A 26 25.88 15.15 -19.40
N ASP A 27 26.50 15.79 -19.11
CA ASP A 27 26.43 16.58 -18.18
C ASP A 27 27.04 17.83 -18.24
N GLU A 28 27.61 18.18 -19.02
CA GLU A 28 28.27 19.33 -18.94
C GLU A 28 27.50 20.55 -19.00
N THR A 29 26.40 20.66 -19.50
CA THR A 29 25.74 21.92 -19.66
C THR A 29 24.81 22.23 -18.55
N VAL A 30 24.92 21.56 -17.47
CA VAL A 30 23.96 21.75 -16.46
C VAL A 30 24.00 23.08 -15.78
N ASP A 31 25.17 23.67 -15.66
CA ASP A 31 25.27 24.86 -14.88
C ASP A 31 24.50 26.04 -15.42
N THR A 32 24.34 26.13 -16.69
CA THR A 32 23.73 27.34 -17.21
C THR A 32 22.23 27.33 -17.04
N THR A 33 21.64 26.18 -16.78
CA THR A 33 20.20 26.17 -16.69
C THR A 33 19.69 26.33 -15.27
N THR A 34 20.54 26.22 -14.27
CA THR A 34 20.03 26.29 -12.90
C THR A 34 19.53 27.67 -12.57
N THR A 35 20.10 28.72 -13.17
CA THR A 35 19.65 30.05 -12.84
C THR A 35 18.30 30.37 -13.46
N ALA A 36 17.88 29.62 -14.50
CA ALA A 36 16.63 29.92 -15.16
C ALA A 36 15.46 29.14 -14.54
N VAL A 37 15.71 28.20 -13.67
CA VAL A 37 14.65 27.37 -13.15
C VAL A 37 14.04 28.00 -11.90
N GLU A 38 12.73 28.07 -11.87
CA GLU A 38 12.05 28.73 -10.78
C GLU A 38 12.04 27.88 -9.50
N THR A 39 12.22 28.55 -8.38
CA THR A 39 12.10 27.88 -7.07
C THR A 39 10.65 27.79 -6.69
N VAL A 40 10.20 26.60 -6.33
CA VAL A 40 8.80 26.38 -5.96
C VAL A 40 8.72 25.78 -4.56
N HIS A 41 7.51 25.78 -4.00
CA HIS A 41 7.30 25.38 -2.61
C HIS A 41 6.96 23.91 -2.45
N GLY A 42 6.86 23.17 -3.52
CA GLY A 42 6.52 21.76 -3.44
C GLY A 42 6.59 21.07 -4.79
N LEU A 43 6.38 19.77 -4.76
CA LEU A 43 6.45 18.93 -5.95
C LEU A 43 5.21 18.07 -6.02
N SER A 44 4.81 17.70 -7.22
CA SER A 44 3.76 16.71 -7.43
C SER A 44 4.23 15.74 -8.50
N LEU A 45 3.67 14.56 -8.52
CA LEU A 45 4.11 13.54 -9.47
C LEU A 45 3.83 13.98 -10.91
N TYR A 46 2.68 14.54 -11.18
CA TYR A 46 2.34 14.94 -12.53
C TYR A 46 2.10 16.42 -12.71
N ASP A 47 1.55 17.09 -11.76
CA ASP A 47 1.22 18.50 -11.90
C ASP A 47 1.92 19.32 -10.84
N SER A 48 1.40 20.39 -10.43
CA SER A 48 1.92 21.15 -9.30
C SER A 48 1.07 20.86 -8.06
N PRO A 49 1.61 21.07 -6.89
CA PRO A 49 0.82 20.88 -5.67
C PRO A 49 -0.41 21.78 -5.65
N GLU A 50 -1.49 21.30 -5.04
CA GLU A 50 -2.73 22.05 -5.05
C GLU A 50 -2.72 23.29 -4.18
N LEU A 51 -1.98 23.29 -3.09
CA LEU A 51 -2.00 24.41 -2.17
C LEU A 51 -1.06 25.51 -2.63
N PRO A 52 -1.42 26.77 -2.45
CA PRO A 52 -0.56 27.86 -2.88
C PRO A 52 0.68 28.00 -2.00
N GLU A 53 1.63 28.78 -2.45
CA GLU A 53 2.88 28.95 -1.75
C GLU A 53 2.68 29.46 -0.33
N ASP A 54 1.67 30.27 -0.08
CA ASP A 54 1.44 30.88 1.22
C ASP A 54 0.36 30.17 2.03
N PHE A 55 0.10 28.90 1.79
CA PHE A 55 -0.92 28.21 2.58
C PHE A 55 -0.58 28.22 4.07
N ALA A 56 -1.59 28.29 4.89
CA ALA A 56 -1.38 28.45 6.33
C ALA A 56 -1.28 27.10 7.07
N TYR A 57 -2.01 26.11 6.61
CA TYR A 57 -1.98 24.77 7.19
C TYR A 57 -2.69 23.81 6.24
N PHE A 58 -2.53 22.53 6.43
CA PHE A 58 -3.21 21.55 5.60
C PHE A 58 -4.71 21.60 5.87
N PRO A 59 -5.55 21.35 4.86
CA PRO A 59 -6.98 21.59 5.02
C PRO A 59 -7.68 20.81 6.10
N HIS A 60 -7.20 19.62 6.43
CA HIS A 60 -7.93 18.75 7.36
C HIS A 60 -7.62 19.01 8.82
N VAL A 61 -6.56 19.73 9.12
CA VAL A 61 -6.13 19.85 10.53
C VAL A 61 -7.00 20.83 11.29
N ASN A 62 -7.00 20.69 12.60
CA ASN A 62 -7.51 21.71 13.50
C ASN A 62 -6.30 22.55 13.88
N PRO A 63 -6.18 23.78 13.36
CA PRO A 63 -4.97 24.56 13.62
C PRO A 63 -4.85 24.97 15.07
N GLN A 64 -5.94 24.84 15.86
CA GLN A 64 -5.91 25.18 17.27
C GLN A 64 -5.94 23.93 18.12
N ALA A 65 -5.63 22.76 17.58
CA ALA A 65 -5.62 21.53 18.38
C ALA A 65 -4.68 21.70 19.57
N PRO A 66 -5.13 21.34 20.77
CA PRO A 66 -4.26 21.50 21.93
C PRO A 66 -3.14 20.48 21.94
N LYS A 67 -2.01 20.87 22.51
CA LYS A 67 -0.89 19.96 22.70
C LYS A 67 -1.03 19.32 24.08
N GLY A 68 -0.71 18.05 24.19
CA GLY A 68 -0.72 17.37 25.47
C GLY A 68 -1.27 15.98 25.41
N GLY A 69 -1.22 15.28 26.51
CA GLY A 69 -1.82 13.96 26.67
C GLY A 69 -0.97 12.84 26.14
N SER A 70 -1.58 11.66 26.13
CA SER A 70 -0.88 10.47 25.66
C SER A 70 -1.81 9.58 24.85
N ILE A 71 -1.22 8.76 24.00
CA ILE A 71 -1.93 7.72 23.28
C ILE A 71 -1.10 6.45 23.34
N THR A 72 -1.74 5.33 23.63
CA THR A 72 -1.08 4.03 23.65
C THR A 72 -1.62 3.16 22.53
N HIS A 73 -0.74 2.77 21.64
CA HIS A 73 -1.05 1.88 20.54
C HIS A 73 -0.65 0.46 20.87
N THR A 74 -1.16 -0.46 20.10
CA THR A 74 -0.81 -1.85 20.21
C THR A 74 0.13 -2.25 19.10
N ALA A 75 1.15 -3.03 19.42
CA ALA A 75 1.99 -3.71 18.42
C ALA A 75 1.86 -5.21 18.68
N VAL A 76 1.47 -5.96 17.65
CA VAL A 76 1.16 -7.36 17.84
C VAL A 76 2.06 -8.26 17.04
N GLY A 77 2.36 -9.42 17.60
CA GLY A 77 3.01 -10.46 16.83
C GLY A 77 4.49 -10.39 16.78
N GLY A 78 5.09 -9.74 17.70
CA GLY A 78 6.52 -9.69 17.66
C GLY A 78 7.13 -8.93 18.77
N SER A 79 8.31 -8.45 18.50
CA SER A 79 9.16 -7.79 19.46
C SER A 79 10.05 -6.90 18.65
N PHE A 80 10.81 -6.06 19.29
CA PHE A 80 11.81 -5.27 18.58
C PHE A 80 13.15 -5.40 19.32
N ASP A 81 14.22 -5.30 18.55
CA ASP A 81 15.53 -5.32 19.14
C ASP A 81 16.43 -4.22 18.54
N SER A 82 15.84 -3.28 17.84
CA SER A 82 16.63 -2.19 17.28
C SER A 82 15.80 -0.91 17.18
N THR A 83 16.45 0.22 17.40
CA THR A 83 15.87 1.52 17.11
C THR A 83 16.35 2.06 15.76
N ASN A 84 17.13 1.28 15.01
CA ASN A 84 17.58 1.69 13.68
C ASN A 84 16.73 0.99 12.64
N PRO A 85 15.83 1.71 11.94
CA PRO A 85 14.94 1.06 11.00
C PRO A 85 15.54 0.88 9.61
N PHE A 86 16.77 1.33 9.38
CA PHE A 86 17.32 1.43 8.05
C PHE A 86 18.22 0.27 7.65
N ILE A 87 18.44 -0.68 8.53
CA ILE A 87 19.40 -1.75 8.26
C ILE A 87 18.69 -3.09 8.15
N ILE A 88 19.37 -4.08 7.56
CA ILE A 88 18.73 -5.35 7.37
C ILE A 88 18.71 -6.19 8.64
N ARG A 89 19.67 -5.98 9.54
CA ARG A 89 19.75 -6.75 10.77
C ARG A 89 18.85 -6.14 11.83
N GLY A 90 18.23 -6.96 12.60
CA GLY A 90 17.38 -6.51 13.70
C GLY A 90 15.96 -6.25 13.28
N THR A 91 15.08 -6.16 14.26
CA THR A 91 13.67 -5.86 14.04
C THR A 91 13.40 -4.48 14.63
N PRO A 92 13.06 -3.49 13.80
CA PRO A 92 12.96 -2.13 14.30
C PRO A 92 11.71 -1.89 15.13
N ALA A 93 11.82 -0.95 16.06
CA ALA A 93 10.69 -0.56 16.90
C ALA A 93 9.62 0.12 16.06
N THR A 94 8.37 -0.16 16.38
CA THR A 94 7.23 0.44 15.70
C THR A 94 7.22 1.95 15.99
N GLY A 95 6.85 2.73 14.99
CA GLY A 95 6.68 4.17 15.15
C GLY A 95 7.96 4.99 15.06
N ILE A 96 9.09 4.35 14.78
CA ILE A 96 10.37 5.04 14.82
C ILE A 96 10.49 6.15 13.79
N SER A 97 9.71 6.12 12.73
CA SER A 97 9.82 7.17 11.71
C SER A 97 9.43 8.55 12.24
N GLN A 98 8.74 8.62 13.37
CA GLN A 98 8.34 9.91 13.92
C GLN A 98 9.49 10.77 14.36
N ILE A 99 10.69 10.20 14.51
CA ILE A 99 11.81 11.01 14.98
C ILE A 99 12.58 11.67 13.86
N TYR A 100 12.26 11.36 12.58
CA TYR A 100 13.05 11.88 11.48
C TYR A 100 12.22 12.85 10.62
N ASP A 101 12.84 13.99 10.26
CA ASP A 101 12.27 14.84 9.23
C ASP A 101 12.88 14.47 7.88
N THR A 102 12.18 14.87 6.83
CA THR A 102 12.61 14.64 5.45
C THR A 102 12.70 15.99 4.75
N LEU A 103 13.17 16.01 3.54
CA LEU A 103 13.23 17.29 2.81
C LEU A 103 11.84 17.85 2.53
N UNK A 104 10.76 17.11 2.17
CA UNK A 104 9.50 17.53 1.92
C UNK A 104 8.63 16.69 2.67
N ALA A 105 7.43 17.12 2.82
CA ALA A 105 6.41 16.42 3.63
C ALA A 105 5.16 16.22 2.80
N SER A 106 4.50 15.07 2.95
CA SER A 106 3.31 14.79 2.16
C SER A 106 2.07 15.46 2.71
N ASN A 107 1.10 15.72 1.83
CA ASN A 107 -0.21 16.23 2.20
C ASN A 107 -1.20 15.10 2.03
N PRO A 108 -1.82 14.60 3.10
CA PRO A 108 -2.75 13.48 2.95
C PRO A 108 -4.04 13.81 2.19
N ASN A 109 -4.22 15.05 1.76
CA ASN A 109 -5.37 15.40 0.97
C ASN A 109 -5.10 15.30 -0.54
N GLU A 110 -3.88 14.98 -0.93
CA GLU A 110 -3.51 14.88 -2.35
C GLU A 110 -2.90 13.50 -2.63
N PRO A 111 -3.09 12.96 -3.81
CA PRO A 111 -2.59 11.59 -4.06
C PRO A 111 -1.09 11.46 -3.96
N PHE A 112 -0.33 12.43 -4.46
CA PHE A 112 1.11 12.39 -4.26
C PHE A 112 1.67 13.77 -4.51
N SER A 113 1.78 14.56 -3.47
CA SER A 113 2.41 15.88 -3.50
C SER A 113 3.24 16.04 -2.25
N LEU A 114 4.33 16.76 -2.36
CA LEU A 114 5.22 17.01 -1.24
C LEU A 114 5.45 18.50 -1.11
N TYR A 115 5.43 18.98 0.10
CA TYR A 115 5.59 20.40 0.40
C TYR A 115 6.82 20.59 1.28
N GLY A 116 7.43 21.75 1.23
CA GLY A 116 8.70 21.99 1.92
C GLY A 116 8.66 21.73 3.41
N LEU A 117 9.61 20.98 3.90
CA LEU A 117 9.80 20.73 5.33
C LEU A 117 11.20 21.18 5.69
N LEU A 118 12.23 20.30 5.66
CA LEU A 118 13.59 20.79 5.85
C LEU A 118 13.99 21.71 4.71
N ALA A 119 13.47 21.49 3.52
CA ALA A 119 13.71 22.37 2.40
C ALA A 119 12.63 23.44 2.33
N LYS A 120 13.02 24.70 2.23
CA LYS A 120 12.05 25.77 2.07
C LYS A 120 11.69 25.98 0.62
N GLY A 121 12.52 25.51 -0.31
CA GLY A 121 12.23 25.64 -1.74
C GLY A 121 12.96 24.56 -2.52
N VAL A 122 12.47 24.34 -3.73
CA VAL A 122 13.02 23.28 -4.55
C VAL A 122 13.00 23.73 -6.01
N ARG A 123 14.02 23.33 -6.75
CA ARG A 123 14.10 23.56 -8.19
C ARG A 123 14.32 22.24 -8.88
N LEU A 124 13.46 21.91 -9.84
CA LEU A 124 13.58 20.68 -10.60
C LEU A 124 13.86 21.04 -12.05
N ASP A 125 14.94 20.47 -12.61
CA ASP A 125 15.25 20.64 -14.01
C ASP A 125 14.05 20.18 -14.86
N PRO A 126 13.59 20.99 -15.82
CA PRO A 126 12.47 20.53 -16.65
C PRO A 126 12.75 19.21 -17.39
N GLU A 127 14.01 18.90 -17.65
CA GLU A 127 14.37 17.63 -18.29
C GLU A 127 14.73 16.57 -17.25
N ARG A 128 14.56 16.87 -15.97
CA ARG A 128 14.75 15.91 -14.89
C ARG A 128 16.15 15.36 -14.78
N ARG A 129 17.15 16.19 -15.13
CA ARG A 129 18.55 15.78 -14.97
C ARG A 129 19.06 16.02 -13.55
N TRP A 130 18.41 16.93 -12.82
CA TRP A 130 18.85 17.27 -11.47
C TRP A 130 17.71 17.91 -10.69
N ILE A 131 17.85 17.92 -9.35
CA ILE A 131 16.95 18.64 -8.47
C ILE A 131 17.78 19.28 -7.36
N GLU A 132 17.42 20.47 -6.95
CA GLU A 132 18.12 21.20 -5.90
C GLU A 132 17.14 21.60 -4.81
N PHE A 133 17.60 21.51 -3.57
CA PHE A 133 16.80 21.89 -2.40
C PHE A 133 17.53 22.98 -1.65
N ASP A 134 16.78 24.02 -1.25
CA ASP A 134 17.29 25.09 -0.39
C ASP A 134 16.83 24.78 1.03
N LEU A 135 17.75 24.58 1.95
CA LEU A 135 17.42 24.14 3.28
C LEU A 135 17.13 25.33 4.19
N ARG A 136 16.24 25.13 5.15
CA ARG A 136 15.92 26.17 6.12
C ARG A 136 17.06 26.30 7.09
N GLU A 137 17.49 27.53 7.35
CA GLU A 137 18.63 27.78 8.23
C GLU A 137 18.30 27.49 9.68
N GLU A 138 17.03 27.55 10.07
CA GLU A 138 16.63 27.33 11.45
C GLU A 138 16.50 25.85 11.82
N ALA A 139 16.65 24.93 10.88
CA ALA A 139 16.44 23.51 11.17
C ALA A 139 17.51 22.98 12.11
N ARG A 140 17.08 22.18 13.09
CA ARG A 140 17.98 21.64 14.12
C ARG A 140 17.65 20.18 14.37
N PHE A 141 18.68 19.41 14.64
CA PHE A 141 18.49 18.07 15.20
C PHE A 141 18.05 18.22 16.67
N GLN A 142 17.57 17.13 17.23
CA GLN A 142 17.04 17.15 18.59
C GLN A 142 18.09 17.45 19.64
N ASP A 143 19.37 17.27 19.31
CA ASP A 143 20.45 17.62 20.21
C ASP A 143 20.92 19.09 20.04
N GLY A 144 20.23 19.85 19.19
CA GLY A 144 20.53 21.25 19.00
C GLY A 144 21.48 21.59 17.88
N GLU A 145 22.10 20.60 17.28
CA GLU A 145 23.04 20.85 16.18
C GLU A 145 22.29 21.20 14.89
N PRO A 146 22.83 22.08 14.06
CA PRO A 146 22.11 22.47 12.83
C PRO A 146 22.02 21.33 11.82
N VAL A 147 20.94 21.32 11.06
CA VAL A 147 20.79 20.38 9.96
C VAL A 147 21.32 21.08 8.71
N THR A 148 22.27 20.48 8.04
CA THR A 148 22.92 21.12 6.88
C THR A 148 22.91 20.21 5.67
N ALA A 149 23.30 20.76 4.54
CA ALA A 149 23.44 19.99 3.31
C ALA A 149 24.44 18.83 3.45
N TYR A 150 25.41 18.97 4.35
CA TYR A 150 26.38 17.89 4.55
C TYR A 150 25.71 16.69 5.24
N ASP A 151 24.69 16.94 6.07
CA ASP A 151 23.91 15.85 6.64
C ASP A 151 23.07 15.16 5.56
N VAL A 152 22.57 15.92 4.60
CA VAL A 152 21.79 15.34 3.51
C VAL A 152 22.66 14.40 2.66
N VAL A 153 23.86 14.86 2.29
CA VAL A 153 24.77 14.03 1.52
C VAL A 153 25.16 12.79 2.33
N PHE A 154 25.45 12.98 3.60
CA PHE A 154 25.81 11.88 4.48
C PHE A 154 24.67 10.86 4.57
N SER A 155 23.44 11.32 4.74
CA SER A 155 22.29 10.43 4.87
C SER A 155 22.09 9.60 3.62
N PHE A 156 22.16 10.24 2.46
CA PHE A 156 21.95 9.53 1.21
C PHE A 156 23.03 8.47 1.01
N ASP A 157 24.28 8.83 1.19
CA ASP A 157 25.37 7.90 1.00
C ASP A 157 25.32 6.76 2.01
N LEU A 158 24.99 7.07 3.26
CA LEU A 158 24.92 6.07 4.31
C LEU A 158 23.84 5.03 4.02
N LEU A 159 22.65 5.49 3.64
CA LEU A 159 21.56 4.57 3.35
C LEU A 159 21.89 3.70 2.14
N ARG A 160 22.45 4.31 1.12
CA ARG A 160 22.74 3.55 -0.09
C ARG A 160 23.85 2.53 0.13
N GLU A 161 24.85 2.87 0.92
CA GLU A 161 26.01 2.02 1.08
C GLU A 161 25.92 1.05 2.25
N GLU A 162 25.30 1.47 3.36
CA GLU A 162 25.28 0.66 4.57
C GLU A 162 23.87 0.31 5.04
N GLY A 163 22.84 0.82 4.40
CA GLY A 163 21.47 0.51 4.76
C GLY A 163 21.01 -0.82 4.18
N ASN A 164 19.76 -1.13 4.40
CA ASN A 164 19.14 -2.29 3.81
C ASN A 164 19.37 -2.25 2.31
N PRO A 165 19.71 -3.38 1.68
CA PRO A 165 19.97 -3.38 0.23
C PRO A 165 18.86 -2.78 -0.63
N PHE A 166 17.64 -2.71 -0.11
CA PHE A 166 16.57 -2.01 -0.76
C PHE A 166 16.97 -0.59 -1.17
N TYR A 167 17.74 0.11 -0.31
CA TYR A 167 18.07 1.51 -0.59
C TYR A 167 19.00 1.66 -1.79
N ALA A 168 19.92 0.74 -2.00
CA ALA A 168 20.79 0.82 -3.16
C ALA A 168 19.97 0.74 -4.45
N SER A 169 18.95 -0.10 -4.46
CA SER A 169 18.06 -0.24 -5.60
C SER A 169 17.15 0.97 -5.73
N TYR A 170 16.60 1.43 -4.61
CA TYR A 170 15.63 2.51 -4.58
C TYR A 170 16.24 3.81 -5.11
N TYR A 171 17.51 4.05 -4.79
CA TYR A 171 18.18 5.26 -5.20
C TYR A 171 19.07 5.06 -6.43
N ALA A 172 18.91 3.96 -7.16
CA ALA A 172 19.82 3.64 -8.26
C ALA A 172 19.81 4.70 -9.37
N GLY A 173 18.70 5.40 -9.52
CA GLY A 173 18.63 6.45 -10.54
C GLY A 173 19.34 7.74 -10.19
N VAL A 174 19.91 7.83 -8.98
CA VAL A 174 20.64 9.02 -8.58
C VAL A 174 22.12 8.82 -8.89
N GLU A 175 22.69 9.70 -9.73
CA GLU A 175 24.10 9.61 -10.08
C GLU A 175 24.96 10.06 -8.90
N ARG A 176 24.62 11.17 -8.29
CA ARG A 176 25.35 11.66 -7.13
C ARG A 176 24.56 12.74 -6.41
N VAL A 177 24.97 13.03 -5.18
CA VAL A 177 24.39 14.10 -4.38
C VAL A 177 25.52 15.01 -3.95
N ILE A 178 25.34 16.33 -4.03
CA ILE A 178 26.38 17.31 -3.78
C ILE A 178 25.87 18.38 -2.85
N ALA A 179 26.65 18.68 -1.81
CA ALA A 179 26.36 19.86 -0.97
C ALA A 179 26.99 21.07 -1.66
N ILE A 180 26.16 21.94 -2.24
CA ILE A 180 26.66 23.12 -2.90
C ILE A 180 27.21 24.09 -1.86
N ASN A 181 26.49 24.26 -0.78
CA ASN A 181 26.98 25.01 0.39
C ASN A 181 26.21 24.44 1.60
N GLU A 182 26.33 25.10 2.75
CA GLU A 182 25.71 24.59 3.95
C GLU A 182 24.21 24.39 3.84
N HIS A 183 23.53 25.18 3.03
CA HIS A 183 22.08 25.14 2.98
C HIS A 183 21.54 24.89 1.58
N GLN A 184 22.32 24.29 0.71
CA GLN A 184 21.83 23.99 -0.63
C GLN A 184 22.39 22.65 -1.07
N VAL A 185 21.55 21.74 -1.51
CA VAL A 185 21.98 20.41 -1.90
C VAL A 185 21.39 20.09 -3.27
N ARG A 186 22.17 19.36 -4.08
CA ARG A 186 21.78 19.03 -5.45
C ARG A 186 21.90 17.53 -5.64
N PHE A 187 20.87 16.93 -6.23
CA PHE A 187 20.91 15.52 -6.65
C PHE A 187 20.94 15.50 -8.17
N GLU A 188 21.83 14.72 -8.72
CA GLU A 188 21.94 14.55 -10.18
C GLU A 188 21.49 13.15 -10.54
N PHE A 189 20.69 13.04 -11.60
CA PHE A 189 20.06 11.80 -11.94
C PHE A 189 20.66 11.19 -13.20
N ASN A 190 20.76 9.86 -13.22
CA ASN A 190 21.13 9.16 -14.45
C ASN A 190 19.89 8.53 -15.09
N ASP A 191 18.71 8.66 -14.48
CA ASP A 191 17.47 8.17 -15.03
C ASP A 191 16.52 9.35 -15.14
N THR A 192 16.50 9.99 -16.30
CA THR A 192 15.67 11.17 -16.47
C THR A 192 14.23 10.84 -16.86
N GLU A 193 13.92 9.56 -17.07
CA GLU A 193 12.58 9.19 -17.41
C GLU A 193 11.73 8.82 -16.19
N SER A 194 12.33 8.67 -15.03
CA SER A 194 11.58 8.32 -13.83
C SER A 194 10.89 9.54 -13.25
N ARG A 195 9.58 9.58 -13.28
CA ARG A 195 8.85 10.70 -12.71
C ARG A 195 8.85 10.66 -11.19
N GLU A 196 9.05 9.50 -10.59
CA GLU A 196 9.02 9.40 -9.16
C GLU A 196 10.32 9.81 -8.50
N LEU A 197 11.43 9.78 -9.20
CA LEU A 197 12.72 9.93 -8.56
C LEU A 197 12.88 11.27 -7.82
N PRO A 198 12.41 12.40 -8.36
CA PRO A 198 12.48 13.64 -7.59
C PRO A 198 11.72 13.57 -6.27
N LEU A 199 10.57 12.88 -6.27
CA LEU A 199 9.81 12.76 -5.04
C LEU A 199 10.44 11.75 -4.10
N ILE A 200 11.10 10.75 -4.63
CA ILE A 200 11.81 9.79 -3.80
C ILE A 200 12.93 10.47 -3.02
N VAL A 201 13.74 11.28 -3.68
CA VAL A 201 14.82 11.94 -2.93
C VAL A 201 14.28 13.00 -1.98
N ALA A 202 13.15 13.61 -2.31
CA ALA A 202 12.53 14.58 -1.42
C ALA A 202 12.05 13.95 -0.11
N GLN A 203 11.86 12.63 -0.08
CA GLN A 203 11.43 11.94 1.11
C GLN A 203 12.57 11.28 1.85
N LEU A 204 13.79 11.60 1.51
CA LEU A 204 14.96 11.06 2.20
C LEU A 204 14.93 11.46 3.67
N PRO A 205 15.01 10.53 4.62
CA PRO A 205 15.14 10.89 6.01
C PRO A 205 16.54 11.44 6.28
N ILE A 206 16.64 12.53 7.01
CA ILE A 206 17.91 13.21 7.20
C ILE A 206 18.45 12.85 8.58
N LEU A 207 19.64 12.27 8.57
CA LEU A 207 20.27 11.73 9.77
C LEU A 207 21.45 12.61 10.17
N PRO A 208 21.70 12.74 11.48
CA PRO A 208 22.82 13.59 11.93
C PRO A 208 24.16 12.94 11.68
N ARG A 209 24.97 13.56 10.83
CA ARG A 209 26.29 13.06 10.52
C ARG A 209 27.14 12.96 11.77
N HIS A 210 27.09 13.97 12.63
CA HIS A 210 27.94 14.00 13.83
C HIS A 210 27.65 12.83 14.77
N TYR A 211 26.42 12.32 14.75
CA TYR A 211 26.08 11.21 15.62
C TYR A 211 26.46 9.86 14.98
N TRP A 212 26.14 9.70 13.71
CA TRP A 212 26.30 8.39 13.08
C TRP A 212 27.68 8.12 12.52
N GLU A 213 28.42 9.15 12.13
CA GLU A 213 29.72 8.93 11.50
C GLU A 213 30.67 8.12 12.37
N PRO A 214 30.76 8.37 13.68
CA PRO A 214 31.67 7.55 14.49
C PRO A 214 31.12 6.19 14.88
N ARG A 215 29.88 5.84 14.47
CA ARG A 215 29.26 4.61 14.89
C ARG A 215 29.12 3.64 13.75
N ASP A 216 28.89 2.35 14.08
CA ASP A 216 28.65 1.32 13.09
C ASP A 216 27.17 1.33 12.76
N PHE A 217 26.78 1.98 11.68
CA PHE A 217 25.38 2.10 11.29
C PHE A 217 24.75 0.76 10.98
N SER A 218 25.53 -0.22 10.54
CA SER A 218 24.96 -1.50 10.14
C SER A 218 24.63 -2.42 11.32
N ALA A 219 25.00 -2.04 12.53
CA ALA A 219 24.74 -2.88 13.69
C ALA A 219 23.46 -2.44 14.41
N PRO A 220 22.61 -3.38 14.82
CA PRO A 220 21.43 -3.01 15.59
C PRO A 220 21.82 -2.29 16.89
N THR A 221 20.96 -1.37 17.32
CA THR A 221 21.21 -0.64 18.54
C THR A 221 19.86 -0.38 19.21
N LEU A 222 19.86 -0.23 20.51
CA LEU A 222 18.69 0.18 21.27
C LEU A 222 18.88 1.58 21.84
N GLU A 223 19.87 2.32 21.37
CA GLU A 223 20.09 3.67 21.83
C GLU A 223 19.00 4.61 21.35
N ALA A 224 18.71 5.62 22.15
CA ALA A 224 17.76 6.65 21.78
C ALA A 224 18.50 7.72 20.98
N HIS A 225 18.77 7.44 19.73
CA HIS A 225 19.55 8.35 18.89
C HIS A 225 18.73 9.59 18.50
N PRO A 226 19.37 10.71 18.24
CA PRO A 226 18.62 11.92 17.90
C PRO A 226 18.21 11.93 16.44
N GLY A 227 17.04 12.48 16.18
CA GLY A 227 16.58 12.78 14.84
C GLY A 227 16.36 14.28 14.73
N SER A 228 15.65 14.69 13.69
CA SER A 228 15.29 16.09 13.51
C SER A 228 13.78 16.29 13.58
N GLY A 229 13.03 15.26 13.84
CA GLY A 229 11.58 15.30 13.75
C GLY A 229 10.87 15.77 15.01
N PRO A 230 9.54 15.71 14.98
CA PRO A 230 8.74 16.26 16.07
C PRO A 230 8.73 15.42 17.34
N TYR A 231 9.12 14.14 17.25
CA TYR A 231 9.17 13.27 18.42
C TYR A 231 10.58 12.74 18.62
N ARG A 232 10.94 12.51 19.88
CA ARG A 232 12.22 11.88 20.22
C ARG A 232 11.95 10.59 20.96
N ILE A 233 12.89 9.67 20.90
CA ILE A 233 12.78 8.43 21.65
C ILE A 233 12.97 8.76 23.12
N SER A 234 11.99 8.41 23.94
CA SER A 234 12.03 8.76 25.35
C SER A 234 12.30 7.56 26.22
N GLU A 235 11.80 6.40 25.90
CA GLU A 235 11.95 5.24 26.75
C GLU A 235 11.98 4.01 25.85
N VAL A 236 12.93 3.11 26.10
CA VAL A 236 13.04 1.84 25.38
C VAL A 236 13.03 0.73 26.42
N ASP A 237 11.99 -0.11 26.37
CA ASP A 237 11.94 -1.34 27.16
C ASP A 237 12.02 -2.45 26.10
N PRO A 238 13.20 -3.04 25.91
CA PRO A 238 13.44 -3.86 24.73
C PRO A 238 12.40 -4.97 24.53
N GLY A 239 11.82 -4.98 23.33
CA GLY A 239 10.85 -5.99 22.98
C GLY A 239 9.48 -5.83 23.58
N ARG A 240 9.29 -4.89 24.52
CA ARG A 240 8.00 -4.74 25.18
C ARG A 240 7.34 -3.40 24.98
N ARG A 241 8.08 -2.34 24.97
CA ARG A 241 7.48 -0.99 24.89
C ARG A 241 8.48 0.00 24.35
N ILE A 242 8.01 0.92 23.53
CA ILE A 242 8.80 2.08 23.16
C ILE A 242 7.92 3.31 23.32
N VAL A 243 8.50 4.39 23.83
CA VAL A 243 7.79 5.62 24.11
C VAL A 243 8.48 6.75 23.37
N TYR A 244 7.69 7.54 22.66
CA TYR A 244 8.17 8.74 21.96
C TYR A 244 7.57 9.95 22.68
N GLN A 245 8.38 10.97 22.89
CA GLN A 245 7.95 12.18 23.56
C GLN A 245 7.99 13.34 22.57
N ARG A 246 6.93 14.12 22.50
CA ARG A 246 6.91 15.27 21.62
C ARG A 246 8.05 16.22 22.00
N ASN A 247 8.77 16.68 21.00
CA ASN A 247 9.88 17.58 21.23
C ASN A 247 9.32 19.00 21.30
N GLU A 248 9.21 19.56 22.49
CA GLU A 248 8.65 20.88 22.63
C GLU A 248 9.48 21.95 21.93
N ASN A 249 10.77 21.68 21.72
CA ASN A 249 11.64 22.60 21.03
C ASN A 249 11.83 22.24 19.58
N TYR A 250 10.90 21.51 19.01
CA TYR A 250 11.00 21.11 17.61
C TYR A 250 11.12 22.35 16.74
N TRP A 251 12.15 22.35 15.90
CA TRP A 251 12.47 23.52 15.09
C TRP A 251 11.34 23.89 14.13
N GLY A 252 10.60 22.89 13.64
CA GLY A 252 9.61 23.09 12.60
C GLY A 252 8.18 23.20 13.08
N LYS A 253 7.96 23.41 14.37
CA LYS A 253 6.60 23.30 14.90
C LYS A 253 5.62 24.30 14.31
N ASP A 254 6.08 25.46 13.83
CA ASP A 254 5.18 26.46 13.30
C ASP A 254 5.10 26.47 11.77
N LEU A 255 5.73 25.53 11.11
CA LEU A 255 5.65 25.49 9.64
C LEU A 255 4.25 25.10 9.19
N PRO A 256 3.78 25.61 8.06
CA PRO A 256 2.43 25.28 7.59
C PRO A 256 2.17 23.78 7.47
N VAL A 257 3.15 23.00 7.09
CA VAL A 257 2.96 21.56 6.99
C VAL A 257 2.76 20.90 8.34
N ASN A 258 3.12 21.58 9.42
CA ASN A 258 3.07 21.01 10.77
C ASN A 258 2.02 21.65 11.69
N VAL A 259 1.41 22.75 11.29
CA VAL A 259 0.40 23.40 12.15
C VAL A 259 -0.77 22.41 12.35
N GLY A 260 -1.19 22.24 13.60
CA GLY A 260 -2.30 21.34 13.94
C GLY A 260 -1.92 19.88 13.96
N ARG A 261 -0.62 19.58 13.86
CA ARG A 261 -0.15 18.19 13.87
C ARG A 261 0.86 18.00 14.99
N TYR A 262 1.11 16.73 15.31
CA TYR A 262 2.06 16.34 16.35
C TYR A 262 1.63 16.94 17.69
N ASN A 263 0.34 16.71 18.01
CA ASN A 263 -0.29 17.34 19.15
C ASN A 263 -0.14 16.56 20.46
N ILE A 264 0.03 15.25 20.38
CA ILE A 264 0.00 14.40 21.57
C ILE A 264 1.41 14.33 22.15
N ASP A 265 1.54 14.55 23.45
CA ASP A 265 2.86 14.61 24.07
C ASP A 265 3.55 13.27 24.13
N ARG A 266 2.83 12.20 24.44
CA ARG A 266 3.47 10.92 24.70
C ARG A 266 2.80 9.86 23.84
N VAL A 267 3.55 9.22 22.99
CA VAL A 267 3.05 8.19 22.08
C VAL A 267 3.74 6.89 22.45
N VAL A 268 2.95 5.90 22.84
CA VAL A 268 3.45 4.65 23.39
C VAL A 268 3.05 3.50 22.48
N TYR A 269 3.97 2.57 22.21
CA TYR A 269 3.64 1.33 21.54
C TYR A 269 3.93 0.19 22.52
N GLU A 270 2.85 -0.53 22.89
CA GLU A 270 2.95 -1.69 23.77
C GLU A 270 2.92 -2.95 22.92
N TYR A 271 3.86 -3.83 23.11
CA TYR A 271 3.97 -5.04 22.32
C TYR A 271 3.23 -6.19 23.02
N TYR A 272 2.43 -6.91 22.22
CA TYR A 272 1.66 -8.04 22.70
C TYR A 272 1.98 -9.27 21.84
N ARG A 273 2.03 -10.44 22.48
CA ARG A 273 2.43 -11.64 21.78
C ARG A 273 1.43 -12.03 20.69
N ASP A 274 0.15 -11.87 20.94
CA ASP A 274 -0.85 -12.23 19.94
C ASP A 274 -2.05 -11.30 20.03
N ARG A 275 -2.93 -11.44 19.02
CA ARG A 275 -4.05 -10.55 18.88
C ARG A 275 -5.08 -10.71 19.97
N ASP A 276 -5.24 -11.91 20.52
CA ASP A 276 -6.23 -12.14 21.58
C ASP A 276 -5.81 -11.43 22.86
N ILE A 277 -4.53 -11.49 23.20
CA ILE A 277 -4.04 -10.79 24.39
C ILE A 277 -4.17 -9.27 24.19
N ALA A 278 -3.86 -8.79 22.99
CA ALA A 278 -3.98 -7.36 22.71
C ALA A 278 -5.44 -6.90 22.81
N TRP A 279 -6.39 -7.74 22.38
CA TRP A 279 -7.80 -7.41 22.46
C TRP A 279 -8.23 -7.30 23.92
N GLU A 280 -7.77 -8.22 24.78
CA GLU A 280 -8.10 -8.14 26.18
C GLU A 280 -7.50 -6.89 26.83
N ALA A 281 -6.30 -6.50 26.42
CA ALA A 281 -5.70 -5.28 26.95
C ALA A 281 -6.48 -4.04 26.53
N PHE A 282 -6.98 -4.01 25.30
CA PHE A 282 -7.79 -2.88 24.82
C PHE A 282 -9.08 -2.80 25.63
N LYS A 283 -9.75 -3.93 25.85
CA LYS A 283 -11.00 -3.93 26.60
C LYS A 283 -10.78 -3.46 28.04
N ALA A 284 -9.60 -3.69 28.59
CA ALA A 284 -9.29 -3.29 29.93
C ALA A 284 -8.78 -1.85 30.04
N GLY A 285 -8.66 -1.17 28.92
CA GLY A 285 -8.19 0.22 28.94
C GLY A 285 -6.69 0.40 28.98
N LEU A 286 -5.92 -0.65 28.75
CA LEU A 286 -4.48 -0.56 28.78
C LEU A 286 -3.91 0.00 27.48
N THR A 287 -4.65 -0.07 26.39
CA THR A 287 -4.30 0.60 25.14
C THR A 287 -5.49 1.43 24.71
N ASP A 288 -5.23 2.47 23.92
CA ASP A 288 -6.25 3.44 23.59
C ASP A 288 -6.85 3.27 22.21
N PHE A 289 -6.15 2.67 21.29
CA PHE A 289 -6.48 2.74 19.88
C PHE A 289 -6.23 1.40 19.22
N ARG A 290 -7.16 0.98 18.38
CA ARG A 290 -6.89 -0.23 17.59
C ARG A 290 -7.57 -0.10 16.22
N ILE A 291 -6.97 -0.73 15.23
CA ILE A 291 -7.59 -0.92 13.94
C ILE A 291 -8.09 -2.36 13.92
N ASP A 292 -9.40 -2.53 13.70
CA ASP A 292 -9.99 -3.83 13.84
C ASP A 292 -10.07 -4.50 12.49
N ALA A 293 -9.24 -5.51 12.28
CA ALA A 293 -9.19 -6.20 11.01
C ALA A 293 -9.98 -7.50 11.01
N ARG A 294 -10.53 -7.91 12.14
CA ARG A 294 -11.24 -9.19 12.20
C ARG A 294 -12.74 -8.96 12.13
N ALA A 295 -13.39 -9.62 11.16
CA ALA A 295 -14.81 -9.45 10.95
C ALA A 295 -15.62 -9.81 12.18
N ALA A 296 -15.28 -10.94 12.82
CA ALA A 296 -16.05 -11.38 13.97
C ALA A 296 -15.93 -10.40 15.13
N THR A 297 -14.73 -9.90 15.39
CA THR A 297 -14.55 -8.95 16.48
C THR A 297 -15.36 -7.69 16.23
N TRP A 298 -15.28 -7.15 15.01
CA TRP A 298 -16.02 -5.92 14.70
C TRP A 298 -17.53 -6.13 14.79
N ALA A 299 -18.00 -7.27 14.27
CA ALA A 299 -19.43 -7.48 14.19
C ALA A 299 -20.06 -7.85 15.52
N ILE A 300 -19.41 -8.67 16.32
CA ILE A 300 -20.06 -9.18 17.52
C ILE A 300 -19.22 -9.09 18.78
N GLY A 301 -18.00 -8.55 18.70
CA GLY A 301 -17.13 -8.52 19.89
C GLY A 301 -17.34 -7.33 20.80
N TYR A 302 -18.02 -6.28 20.32
CA TYR A 302 -18.18 -5.07 21.11
C TYR A 302 -19.41 -5.19 22.00
N ASN A 303 -19.38 -6.16 22.91
CA ASN A 303 -20.46 -6.40 23.82
C ASN A 303 -19.98 -6.39 25.28
N PHE A 304 -18.84 -5.80 25.54
CA PHE A 304 -18.24 -5.79 26.86
C PHE A 304 -18.61 -4.50 27.60
N PRO A 305 -18.44 -4.48 28.95
CA PRO A 305 -18.98 -3.37 29.72
C PRO A 305 -18.49 -1.98 29.35
N ALA A 306 -17.21 -1.82 29.05
CA ALA A 306 -16.72 -0.49 28.72
C ALA A 306 -17.37 0.06 27.45
N TYR A 307 -17.58 -0.80 26.46
CA TYR A 307 -18.26 -0.36 25.24
C TYR A 307 -19.73 -0.08 25.51
N GLN A 308 -20.39 -0.94 26.26
CA GLN A 308 -21.81 -0.75 26.57
C GLN A 308 -22.04 0.52 27.38
N ASP A 309 -21.07 0.91 28.20
CA ASP A 309 -21.17 2.12 28.99
C ASP A 309 -20.78 3.36 28.21
N GLY A 310 -20.44 3.24 26.95
CA GLY A 310 -20.17 4.39 26.10
C GLY A 310 -18.77 4.96 26.23
N LEU A 311 -17.82 4.19 26.76
CA LEU A 311 -16.46 4.69 26.96
C LEU A 311 -15.59 4.55 25.73
N ILE A 312 -16.04 3.77 24.75
CA ILE A 312 -15.29 3.47 23.55
C ILE A 312 -16.10 3.87 22.33
N LYS A 313 -15.44 4.52 21.36
CA LYS A 313 -16.09 4.90 20.13
C LYS A 313 -15.61 4.01 19.01
N ARG A 314 -16.52 3.64 18.12
CA ARG A 314 -16.14 2.96 16.89
C ARG A 314 -16.28 3.95 15.75
N ILE A 315 -15.24 4.04 14.92
CA ILE A 315 -15.19 4.99 13.83
C ILE A 315 -14.91 4.23 12.55
N THR A 316 -15.70 4.49 11.52
CA THR A 316 -15.49 3.87 10.23
C THR A 316 -15.01 4.96 9.28
N VAL A 317 -13.86 4.75 8.66
CA VAL A 317 -13.28 5.72 7.75
C VAL A 317 -13.32 5.12 6.36
N PRO A 318 -14.02 5.77 5.40
CA PRO A 318 -14.03 5.22 4.03
C PRO A 318 -12.62 5.15 3.48
N ASP A 319 -12.31 4.05 2.80
CA ASP A 319 -10.99 3.85 2.28
C ASP A 319 -11.01 4.28 0.83
N VAL A 320 -10.28 5.33 0.47
CA VAL A 320 -10.23 5.80 -0.89
C VAL A 320 -8.93 5.46 -1.59
N ASN A 321 -8.06 4.74 -0.90
CA ASN A 321 -6.85 4.23 -1.56
C ASN A 321 -7.18 2.90 -2.24
N PRO A 322 -6.45 2.51 -3.24
CA PRO A 322 -6.76 1.25 -3.91
C PRO A 322 -6.73 0.08 -2.92
N SER A 323 -7.78 -0.73 -2.97
CA SER A 323 -7.81 -1.94 -2.17
C SER A 323 -7.10 -3.03 -2.94
N MET A 324 -6.27 -3.78 -2.23
CA MET A 324 -5.51 -4.83 -2.87
C MET A 324 -6.44 -5.91 -3.39
N MET A 325 -6.25 -6.34 -4.63
CA MET A 325 -6.97 -7.49 -5.13
C MET A 325 -6.37 -8.74 -4.47
N GLN A 326 -7.17 -9.46 -3.72
CA GLN A 326 -6.82 -10.79 -3.29
C GLN A 326 -7.73 -11.73 -4.06
N ALA A 327 -7.22 -12.84 -4.54
CA ALA A 327 -7.99 -13.66 -5.45
C ALA A 327 -7.45 -15.07 -5.54
N PHE A 328 -8.30 -15.98 -6.02
CA PHE A 328 -7.82 -17.26 -6.51
C PHE A 328 -7.25 -17.00 -7.90
N VAL A 329 -6.05 -17.46 -8.15
CA VAL A 329 -5.35 -17.17 -9.39
C VAL A 329 -5.16 -18.48 -10.15
N PHE A 330 -5.60 -18.49 -11.41
CA PHE A 330 -5.44 -19.66 -12.26
C PHE A 330 -4.04 -19.69 -12.85
N ASN A 331 -3.43 -20.85 -12.91
CA ASN A 331 -2.14 -21.03 -13.57
C ASN A 331 -2.41 -21.24 -15.06
N LEU A 332 -2.14 -20.22 -15.87
CA LEU A 332 -2.43 -20.29 -17.29
C LEU A 332 -1.49 -21.21 -18.07
N ARG A 333 -0.44 -21.73 -17.41
CA ARG A 333 0.38 -22.75 -18.06
C ARG A 333 -0.34 -24.08 -18.11
N GLU A 334 -1.39 -24.28 -17.30
CA GLU A 334 -2.16 -25.51 -17.34
C GLU A 334 -3.16 -25.43 -18.48
N GLU A 335 -3.17 -26.45 -19.34
CA GLU A 335 -4.02 -26.42 -20.54
C GLU A 335 -5.49 -26.24 -20.18
N LYS A 336 -5.94 -26.85 -19.11
CA LYS A 336 -7.34 -26.80 -18.72
C LYS A 336 -7.81 -25.39 -18.39
N PHE A 337 -6.88 -24.47 -18.06
CA PHE A 337 -7.24 -23.11 -17.71
C PHE A 337 -6.99 -22.12 -18.84
N GLN A 338 -6.63 -22.57 -20.03
CA GLN A 338 -6.35 -21.65 -21.12
C GLN A 338 -7.59 -21.15 -21.83
N ASP A 339 -8.72 -21.80 -21.67
CA ASP A 339 -9.96 -21.38 -22.29
C ASP A 339 -10.69 -20.42 -21.35
N PRO A 340 -10.95 -19.19 -21.75
CA PRO A 340 -11.60 -18.24 -20.84
C PRO A 340 -12.99 -18.67 -20.39
N ARG A 341 -13.68 -19.51 -21.18
CA ARG A 341 -15.01 -19.97 -20.77
C ARG A 341 -14.91 -20.89 -19.56
N VAL A 342 -13.83 -21.67 -19.46
CA VAL A 342 -13.62 -22.51 -18.29
C VAL A 342 -13.36 -21.63 -17.06
N ARG A 343 -12.52 -20.61 -17.22
CA ARG A 343 -12.21 -19.71 -16.10
C ARG A 343 -13.47 -18.97 -15.65
N GLU A 344 -14.27 -18.48 -16.60
CA GLU A 344 -15.51 -17.80 -16.25
C GLU A 344 -16.46 -18.75 -15.53
N ALA A 345 -16.59 -19.98 -16.01
CA ALA A 345 -17.45 -20.97 -15.36
C ALA A 345 -17.02 -21.20 -13.91
N LEU A 346 -15.71 -21.34 -13.70
CA LEU A 346 -15.23 -21.59 -12.34
C LEU A 346 -15.45 -20.39 -11.44
N SER A 347 -15.38 -19.16 -11.99
CA SER A 347 -15.61 -17.99 -11.19
C SER A 347 -17.04 -17.93 -10.64
N LEU A 348 -17.99 -18.56 -11.34
CA LEU A 348 -19.38 -18.54 -10.89
C LEU A 348 -19.63 -19.48 -9.72
N THR A 349 -18.69 -20.32 -9.37
CA THR A 349 -18.84 -21.26 -8.25
C THR A 349 -18.46 -20.62 -6.91
N PHE A 350 -17.87 -19.42 -6.93
CA PHE A 350 -17.49 -18.75 -5.69
C PHE A 350 -18.69 -17.96 -5.20
N ASP A 351 -19.30 -18.41 -4.12
CA ASP A 351 -20.55 -17.84 -3.63
C ASP A 351 -20.25 -16.80 -2.56
N PHE A 352 -19.78 -15.63 -2.99
CA PHE A 352 -19.44 -14.58 -2.05
C PHE A 352 -20.62 -14.17 -1.17
N PRO A 353 -21.85 -13.99 -1.69
CA PRO A 353 -22.94 -13.61 -0.80
C PRO A 353 -23.14 -14.56 0.38
N TRP A 354 -23.01 -15.86 0.13
CA TRP A 354 -23.13 -16.83 1.21
C TRP A 354 -21.98 -16.69 2.21
N LEU A 355 -20.75 -16.54 1.70
CA LEU A 355 -19.60 -16.37 2.59
C LEU A 355 -19.75 -15.10 3.43
N ASN A 356 -20.20 -14.03 2.80
CA ASN A 356 -20.31 -12.76 3.49
C ASN A 356 -21.32 -12.84 4.62
N THR A 357 -22.46 -13.48 4.36
CA THR A 357 -23.48 -13.61 5.39
C THR A 357 -23.06 -14.58 6.49
N ASN A 358 -22.51 -15.72 6.13
CA ASN A 358 -22.32 -16.80 7.09
C ASN A 358 -20.94 -16.86 7.74
N ILE A 359 -19.93 -16.30 7.11
CA ILE A 359 -18.58 -16.37 7.65
C ILE A 359 -18.08 -14.98 8.03
N PHE A 360 -18.44 -13.94 7.27
CA PHE A 360 -17.85 -12.62 7.46
C PHE A 360 -18.81 -11.59 8.05
N TYR A 361 -19.97 -12.01 8.51
CA TYR A 361 -20.91 -11.15 9.24
C TYR A 361 -21.32 -9.93 8.40
N ASN A 362 -21.39 -10.10 7.07
CA ASN A 362 -21.79 -9.04 6.15
C ASN A 362 -20.87 -7.82 6.22
N THR A 363 -19.60 -8.03 6.53
CA THR A 363 -18.68 -6.91 6.70
C THR A 363 -17.81 -6.61 5.49
N TYR A 364 -17.93 -7.39 4.40
CA TYR A 364 -17.08 -7.18 3.22
C TYR A 364 -17.91 -6.88 1.98
N ALA A 365 -17.24 -6.40 0.95
CA ALA A 365 -17.79 -6.24 -0.37
C ALA A 365 -16.97 -7.08 -1.33
N ARG A 366 -17.59 -7.54 -2.43
CA ARG A 366 -16.87 -8.32 -3.43
C ARG A 366 -15.89 -7.41 -4.16
N THR A 367 -14.68 -7.87 -4.33
CA THR A 367 -13.70 -7.12 -5.12
C THR A 367 -14.05 -7.28 -6.59
N GLU A 368 -14.05 -6.17 -7.33
CA GLU A 368 -14.44 -6.17 -8.71
C GLU A 368 -13.38 -5.61 -9.64
N SER A 369 -12.26 -5.17 -9.12
CA SER A 369 -11.25 -4.48 -9.91
C SER A 369 -9.87 -4.73 -9.33
N PHE A 370 -8.85 -4.70 -10.20
CA PHE A 370 -7.47 -4.76 -9.74
C PHE A 370 -7.02 -3.39 -9.18
N PHE A 371 -7.83 -2.36 -9.38
CA PHE A 371 -7.56 -1.02 -8.86
C PHE A 371 -8.75 -0.53 -8.02
N GLN A 372 -9.33 -1.44 -7.26
CA GLN A 372 -10.55 -1.21 -6.50
C GLN A 372 -10.45 0.00 -5.60
N ASN A 373 -11.50 0.79 -5.52
CA ASN A 373 -11.59 1.97 -4.68
C ASN A 373 -10.64 3.09 -5.12
N SER A 374 -10.41 3.21 -6.39
CA SER A 374 -9.58 4.31 -6.89
C SER A 374 -10.16 4.84 -8.18
N GLU A 375 -9.64 5.97 -8.63
CA GLU A 375 -10.07 6.53 -9.90
C GLU A 375 -9.56 5.71 -11.07
N MET A 376 -8.68 4.77 -10.82
CA MET A 376 -8.14 3.90 -11.86
C MET A 376 -9.00 2.66 -12.08
N GLU A 377 -10.03 2.47 -11.28
CA GLU A 377 -10.92 1.34 -11.42
C GLU A 377 -11.75 1.47 -12.68
N ALA A 378 -11.83 0.42 -13.48
CA ALA A 378 -12.67 0.43 -14.67
C ALA A 378 -14.12 0.25 -14.24
N ILE A 379 -14.97 1.21 -14.56
CA ILE A 379 -16.38 1.19 -14.22
C ILE A 379 -17.18 1.61 -15.44
N GLY A 380 -18.32 1.02 -15.63
CA GLY A 380 -19.18 1.37 -16.76
C GLY A 380 -18.61 0.87 -18.07
N GLU A 381 -19.14 1.41 -19.16
CA GLU A 381 -18.68 1.04 -20.49
C GLU A 381 -17.32 1.68 -20.75
N PRO A 382 -16.52 1.11 -21.64
CA PRO A 382 -15.21 1.70 -21.90
C PRO A 382 -15.33 3.09 -22.51
N SER A 383 -14.47 3.99 -22.11
CA SER A 383 -14.44 5.33 -22.66
C SER A 383 -13.78 5.31 -24.04
N GLU A 384 -13.93 6.37 -24.79
CA GLU A 384 -13.27 6.48 -26.09
C GLU A 384 -11.76 6.39 -25.93
N ALA A 385 -11.20 6.99 -24.90
CA ALA A 385 -9.76 6.96 -24.70
C ALA A 385 -9.27 5.55 -24.35
N GLU A 386 -10.06 4.82 -23.57
CA GLU A 386 -9.71 3.43 -23.26
C GLU A 386 -9.76 2.60 -24.54
N LEU A 387 -10.81 2.79 -25.35
CA LEU A 387 -10.94 2.02 -26.57
C LEU A 387 -9.80 2.32 -27.55
N ALA A 388 -9.32 3.56 -27.58
CA ALA A 388 -8.19 3.90 -28.44
C ALA A 388 -6.94 3.12 -28.06
N LEU A 389 -6.73 2.88 -26.77
CA LEU A 389 -5.57 2.09 -26.35
C LEU A 389 -5.74 0.61 -26.67
N LEU A 390 -6.97 0.13 -26.69
CA LEU A 390 -7.23 -1.28 -26.95
C LEU A 390 -7.30 -1.63 -28.43
N GLU A 391 -7.64 -0.64 -29.25
CA GLU A 391 -7.89 -0.91 -30.67
C GLU A 391 -6.74 -1.57 -31.42
N PRO A 392 -5.48 -1.16 -31.20
CA PRO A 392 -4.39 -1.83 -31.92
C PRO A 392 -4.29 -3.33 -31.64
N PHE A 393 -4.91 -3.78 -30.57
CA PHE A 393 -4.83 -5.19 -30.17
C PHE A 393 -6.17 -5.91 -30.30
N ARG A 394 -7.09 -5.35 -31.10
CA ARG A 394 -8.45 -5.89 -31.15
C ARG A 394 -8.46 -7.36 -31.54
N ASP A 395 -7.72 -7.74 -32.57
CA ASP A 395 -7.76 -9.14 -33.01
C ASP A 395 -7.22 -10.08 -31.95
N GLU A 396 -6.12 -9.71 -31.31
CA GLU A 396 -5.54 -10.54 -30.26
C GLU A 396 -6.46 -10.63 -29.05
N LEU A 397 -7.12 -9.51 -28.71
CA LEU A 397 -8.02 -9.50 -27.55
C LEU A 397 -9.29 -10.30 -27.83
N LEU A 398 -9.85 -10.20 -29.03
CA LEU A 398 -11.01 -11.01 -29.37
C LEU A 398 -10.66 -12.50 -29.34
N ALA A 399 -9.47 -12.85 -29.82
CA ALA A 399 -9.04 -14.23 -29.81
C ALA A 399 -8.85 -14.76 -28.39
N SER A 400 -8.17 -13.98 -27.54
CA SER A 400 -7.86 -14.46 -26.19
C SER A 400 -9.07 -14.48 -25.28
N HIS A 401 -9.96 -13.52 -25.42
CA HIS A 401 -11.13 -13.42 -24.55
C HIS A 401 -12.34 -14.15 -25.12
N GLN A 402 -12.32 -14.45 -26.41
CA GLN A 402 -13.42 -15.14 -27.09
C GLN A 402 -14.75 -14.44 -26.86
N SER A 403 -14.75 -13.11 -26.87
CA SER A 403 -15.92 -12.33 -26.57
C SER A 403 -15.63 -10.88 -26.93
N GLU A 404 -16.67 -10.13 -27.29
CA GLU A 404 -16.54 -8.71 -27.54
C GLU A 404 -16.85 -7.90 -26.30
N ARG A 405 -17.22 -8.53 -25.18
CA ARG A 405 -17.70 -7.79 -24.00
C ARG A 405 -16.67 -6.79 -23.49
N LEU A 406 -15.37 -7.12 -23.62
CA LEU A 406 -14.32 -6.21 -23.23
C LEU A 406 -14.46 -4.84 -23.89
N PHE A 407 -14.96 -4.80 -25.13
CA PHE A 407 -15.08 -3.56 -25.87
C PHE A 407 -16.44 -2.89 -25.70
N THR A 408 -17.43 -3.57 -25.19
CA THR A 408 -18.78 -3.04 -25.21
C THR A 408 -19.51 -3.03 -23.87
N ASP A 409 -19.20 -3.94 -22.98
CA ASP A 409 -20.04 -4.13 -21.79
C ASP A 409 -19.52 -3.37 -20.57
N PRO A 410 -20.40 -3.00 -19.69
CA PRO A 410 -19.96 -2.26 -18.50
C PRO A 410 -19.38 -3.16 -17.43
N LEU A 411 -18.55 -2.57 -16.60
CA LEU A 411 -18.06 -3.20 -15.38
C LEU A 411 -18.74 -2.50 -14.20
N PRO A 412 -18.91 -3.17 -13.08
CA PRO A 412 -18.50 -4.55 -12.80
C PRO A 412 -19.37 -5.58 -13.52
N ILE A 413 -18.82 -6.78 -13.66
CA ILE A 413 -19.50 -7.86 -14.38
C ILE A 413 -20.72 -8.29 -13.56
N GLU A 414 -21.88 -8.39 -14.22
CA GLU A 414 -23.07 -8.82 -13.54
C GLU A 414 -23.20 -10.32 -13.60
N HIS A 415 -23.61 -10.93 -12.54
CA HIS A 415 -23.83 -12.36 -12.45
C HIS A 415 -25.21 -12.59 -11.87
N PRO A 416 -25.83 -13.71 -12.16
CA PRO A 416 -27.08 -14.04 -11.45
C PRO A 416 -26.85 -14.10 -9.94
N VAL A 417 -27.84 -13.62 -9.19
CA VAL A 417 -27.72 -13.57 -7.75
C VAL A 417 -27.81 -14.95 -7.13
N GLU A 418 -28.70 -15.81 -7.67
CA GLU A 418 -28.91 -17.11 -7.09
C GLU A 418 -27.84 -18.10 -7.50
N LEU A 419 -27.32 -18.85 -6.56
CA LEU A 419 -26.27 -19.84 -6.82
C LEU A 419 -26.73 -20.84 -7.88
N ARG A 420 -27.96 -21.27 -7.82
CA ARG A 420 -28.45 -22.26 -8.77
C ARG A 420 -28.34 -21.73 -10.20
N GLU A 421 -28.69 -20.47 -10.41
CA GLU A 421 -28.60 -19.89 -11.74
C GLU A 421 -27.14 -19.72 -12.17
N ARG A 422 -26.26 -19.36 -11.23
CA ARG A 422 -24.84 -19.25 -11.56
C ARG A 422 -24.25 -20.62 -11.95
N LEU A 423 -24.67 -21.68 -11.24
CA LEU A 423 -24.15 -23.01 -11.57
C LEU A 423 -24.70 -23.49 -12.90
N ARG A 424 -25.94 -23.14 -13.25
CA ARG A 424 -26.49 -23.48 -14.55
C ARG A 424 -25.71 -22.77 -15.66
N LEU A 425 -25.42 -21.50 -15.45
CA LEU A 425 -24.63 -20.74 -16.42
C LEU A 425 -23.22 -21.33 -16.55
N ALA A 426 -22.62 -21.72 -15.42
CA ALA A 426 -21.30 -22.33 -15.43
C ALA A 426 -21.30 -23.60 -16.26
N LEU A 427 -22.33 -24.43 -16.12
CA LEU A 427 -22.41 -25.66 -16.87
C LEU A 427 -22.54 -25.38 -18.36
N GLU A 428 -23.32 -24.35 -18.74
CA GLU A 428 -23.43 -23.98 -20.14
C GLU A 428 -22.08 -23.53 -20.70
N LEU A 429 -21.33 -22.75 -19.94
CA LEU A 429 -20.01 -22.31 -20.39
C LEU A 429 -19.06 -23.48 -20.56
N LEU A 430 -19.13 -24.45 -19.66
CA LEU A 430 -18.29 -25.63 -19.78
C LEU A 430 -18.67 -26.45 -21.02
N ARG A 431 -19.96 -26.52 -21.33
CA ARG A 431 -20.35 -27.21 -22.53
C ARG A 431 -19.84 -26.51 -23.79
N GLU A 432 -19.91 -25.19 -23.79
CA GLU A 432 -19.38 -24.43 -24.93
C GLU A 432 -17.88 -24.64 -25.06
N ALA A 433 -17.19 -24.91 -23.97
CA ALA A 433 -15.76 -25.14 -23.98
C ALA A 433 -15.40 -26.60 -24.31
N GLY A 434 -16.39 -27.44 -24.59
CA GLY A 434 -16.13 -28.80 -25.02
C GLY A 434 -16.26 -29.85 -23.94
N TYR A 435 -16.78 -29.48 -22.77
CA TYR A 435 -16.95 -30.46 -21.70
C TYR A 435 -18.38 -30.99 -21.70
N ARG A 436 -18.55 -32.18 -21.17
CA ARG A 436 -19.87 -32.76 -20.98
C ARG A 436 -19.89 -33.51 -19.65
N VAL A 437 -21.06 -33.80 -19.17
CA VAL A 437 -21.21 -34.59 -17.95
C VAL A 437 -21.39 -36.06 -18.36
N ASP A 438 -20.48 -36.91 -17.88
CA ASP A 438 -20.53 -38.33 -18.22
C ASP A 438 -20.50 -39.06 -16.87
N ASP A 439 -21.60 -39.67 -16.50
CA ASP A 439 -21.74 -40.41 -15.24
C ASP A 439 -21.37 -39.50 -14.07
N GLY A 440 -21.86 -38.29 -14.11
CA GLY A 440 -21.68 -37.35 -13.00
C GLY A 440 -20.36 -36.63 -12.97
N VAL A 441 -19.52 -36.82 -14.02
CA VAL A 441 -18.19 -36.17 -14.02
C VAL A 441 -18.04 -35.28 -15.27
N UNK A 442 -17.56 -34.01 -15.32
CA UNK A 442 -17.33 -33.18 -16.27
C UNK A 442 -16.14 -33.63 -16.90
N VAL A 443 -16.25 -34.14 -18.07
CA VAL A 443 -15.12 -34.67 -18.85
C VAL A 443 -14.96 -33.89 -20.14
N ASN A 444 -13.75 -33.87 -20.68
CA ASN A 444 -13.50 -33.21 -21.96
C ASN A 444 -13.87 -34.13 -23.13
N ALA A 445 -13.58 -33.69 -24.33
CA ALA A 445 -13.96 -34.48 -25.52
C ALA A 445 -13.30 -35.85 -25.54
N GLU A 446 -12.13 -35.99 -24.94
CA GLU A 446 -11.42 -37.25 -24.86
C GLU A 446 -11.84 -38.09 -23.67
N GLY A 447 -12.82 -37.64 -22.89
CA GLY A 447 -13.30 -38.39 -21.74
C GLY A 447 -12.49 -38.19 -20.48
N ARG A 448 -11.56 -37.24 -20.46
CA ARG A 448 -10.74 -37.01 -19.26
C ARG A 448 -11.46 -36.06 -18.31
N PRO A 449 -11.51 -36.38 -17.04
CA PRO A 449 -12.17 -35.52 -16.08
C PRO A 449 -11.50 -34.16 -15.95
N LEU A 450 -12.30 -33.13 -15.73
CA LEU A 450 -11.77 -31.85 -15.31
C LEU A 450 -11.47 -31.94 -13.81
N SER A 451 -10.22 -31.79 -13.46
CA SER A 451 -9.82 -31.85 -12.07
C SER A 451 -8.93 -30.67 -11.74
N LEU A 452 -8.98 -30.21 -10.50
CA LEU A 452 -8.15 -29.11 -10.09
C LEU A 452 -7.84 -29.19 -8.60
N GLU A 453 -6.74 -28.55 -8.22
CA GLU A 453 -6.28 -28.53 -6.85
C GLU A 453 -6.04 -27.08 -6.47
N VAL A 454 -6.49 -26.70 -5.29
CA VAL A 454 -6.13 -25.39 -4.70
C VAL A 454 -4.98 -25.64 -3.73
N LEU A 455 -3.89 -24.90 -3.89
CA LEU A 455 -2.71 -25.07 -3.08
C LEU A 455 -2.63 -23.91 -2.07
N LEU A 456 -2.49 -24.23 -0.77
CA LEU A 456 -2.39 -23.23 0.30
C LEU A 456 -1.22 -23.55 1.19
N TYR A 457 -0.81 -22.58 1.97
CA TYR A 457 0.11 -22.86 3.09
C TYR A 457 -0.48 -22.43 4.44
N UNK A 458 -1.50 -21.83 4.41
CA UNK A 458 -2.07 -21.48 5.57
C UNK A 458 -3.33 -22.13 5.63
N SER A 459 -3.65 -22.56 6.76
CA SER A 459 -4.94 -23.19 6.89
C SER A 459 -6.05 -22.19 7.19
N GLY A 460 -5.71 -20.95 7.47
CA GLY A 460 -6.74 -19.98 7.83
C GLY A 460 -7.73 -19.68 6.72
N LEU A 461 -7.36 -19.92 5.45
CA LEU A 461 -8.25 -19.63 4.35
C LEU A 461 -9.06 -20.84 3.90
N GLU A 462 -8.95 -21.95 4.63
CA GLU A 462 -9.68 -23.15 4.25
C GLU A 462 -11.18 -22.90 4.22
N ARG A 463 -11.68 -22.07 5.15
CA ARG A 463 -13.11 -21.77 5.21
C ARG A 463 -13.62 -21.03 3.97
N VAL A 464 -12.73 -20.35 3.28
CA VAL A 464 -13.09 -19.61 2.07
C VAL A 464 -13.06 -20.56 0.86
N VAL A 465 -12.15 -21.52 0.88
CA VAL A 465 -11.93 -22.40 -0.27
C VAL A 465 -12.96 -23.52 -0.34
N GLN A 466 -13.26 -24.15 0.79
CA GLN A 466 -14.08 -25.37 0.78
C GLN A 466 -15.46 -25.17 0.17
N PRO A 467 -16.19 -24.08 0.47
CA PRO A 467 -17.51 -23.93 -0.14
C PRO A 467 -17.48 -23.83 -1.65
N MET A 468 -16.43 -23.18 -2.20
CA MET A 468 -16.27 -23.09 -3.64
C MET A 468 -16.02 -24.45 -4.23
N LEU A 469 -15.17 -25.25 -3.60
CA LEU A 469 -14.88 -26.58 -4.10
C LEU A 469 -16.12 -27.47 -4.06
N ARG A 470 -16.97 -27.31 -3.06
CA ARG A 470 -18.22 -28.06 -3.04
C ARG A 470 -19.13 -27.66 -4.19
N ASN A 471 -19.17 -26.37 -4.54
CA ASN A 471 -19.97 -25.94 -5.67
C ASN A 471 -19.40 -26.46 -6.99
N MET A 472 -18.09 -26.50 -7.11
CA MET A 472 -17.47 -27.07 -8.29
C MET A 472 -17.80 -28.57 -8.41
N ALA A 473 -17.82 -29.26 -7.29
CA ALA A 473 -18.15 -30.69 -7.29
C ALA A 473 -19.57 -30.93 -7.76
N ARG A 474 -20.49 -29.98 -7.48
CA ARG A 474 -21.85 -30.13 -8.00
C ARG A 474 -21.90 -30.11 -9.51
N LEU A 475 -20.91 -29.52 -10.15
CA LEU A 475 -20.83 -29.50 -11.62
C LEU A 475 -20.10 -30.72 -12.15
N GLY A 476 -19.68 -31.62 -11.29
CA GLY A 476 -18.93 -32.80 -11.70
C GLY A 476 -17.44 -32.59 -11.79
N ILE A 477 -16.93 -31.48 -11.30
CA ILE A 477 -15.49 -31.21 -11.34
C ILE A 477 -14.83 -31.92 -10.16
N GLN A 478 -13.69 -32.55 -10.40
CA GLN A 478 -12.95 -33.23 -9.33
C GLN A 478 -12.03 -32.23 -8.68
N THR A 479 -12.17 -32.01 -7.40
CA THR A 479 -11.44 -30.96 -6.70
C THR A 479 -10.67 -31.50 -5.51
N SER A 480 -9.60 -30.83 -5.15
CA SER A 480 -8.87 -31.13 -3.92
C SER A 480 -8.25 -29.85 -3.37
N LEU A 481 -7.96 -29.89 -2.09
CA LEU A 481 -7.28 -28.81 -1.39
C LEU A 481 -6.02 -29.38 -0.79
N ARG A 482 -4.88 -28.77 -1.10
CA ARG A 482 -3.62 -29.25 -0.56
C ARG A 482 -2.99 -28.14 0.28
N ILE A 483 -2.68 -28.44 1.53
CA ILE A 483 -2.02 -27.48 2.40
C ILE A 483 -0.63 -28.00 2.68
N VAL A 484 0.40 -27.20 2.38
CA VAL A 484 1.79 -27.59 2.55
C VAL A 484 2.50 -26.56 3.40
N ASP A 485 3.73 -26.84 3.84
CA ASP A 485 4.48 -25.84 4.60
C ASP A 485 4.93 -24.72 3.67
N ILE A 486 5.36 -23.61 4.27
CA ILE A 486 5.66 -22.42 3.49
C ILE A 486 6.82 -22.65 2.51
N ASN A 487 7.81 -23.42 2.89
CA ASN A 487 8.95 -23.64 2.00
C ASN A 487 8.55 -24.47 0.79
N GLN A 488 7.73 -25.48 0.98
CA GLN A 488 7.25 -26.27 -0.13
C GLN A 488 6.33 -25.44 -1.02
N TYR A 489 5.50 -24.59 -0.41
CA TYR A 489 4.61 -23.70 -1.14
C TYR A 489 5.41 -22.78 -2.06
N LEU A 490 6.43 -22.12 -1.50
CA LEU A 490 7.21 -21.17 -2.29
C LEU A 490 7.96 -21.86 -3.44
N ASN A 491 8.46 -23.08 -3.19
CA ASN A 491 9.13 -23.82 -4.25
C ASN A 491 8.15 -24.20 -5.36
N ARG A 492 6.96 -24.63 -5.00
CA ARG A 492 5.96 -25.03 -6.00
C ARG A 492 5.49 -23.81 -6.80
N VAL A 493 5.27 -22.69 -6.13
CA VAL A 493 4.80 -21.48 -6.81
C VAL A 493 5.88 -20.98 -7.78
N ARG A 494 7.15 -21.01 -7.34
CA ARG A 494 8.22 -20.55 -8.21
C ARG A 494 8.31 -21.41 -9.48
N ASP A 495 8.04 -22.70 -9.36
CA ASP A 495 8.13 -23.60 -10.50
C ASP A 495 6.83 -23.70 -11.28
N TYR A 496 5.81 -22.92 -10.94
CA TYR A 496 4.48 -22.98 -11.53
C TYR A 496 3.87 -24.39 -11.42
N ASP A 497 4.15 -25.04 -10.29
CA ASP A 497 3.65 -26.40 -10.06
C ASP A 497 2.39 -26.30 -9.19
N TYR A 498 1.31 -25.81 -9.77
CA TYR A 498 0.04 -25.67 -9.09
C TYR A 498 -1.06 -25.44 -10.12
N ASP A 499 -2.32 -25.65 -9.72
CA ASP A 499 -3.45 -25.28 -10.54
C ASP A 499 -3.97 -23.91 -10.13
N ILE A 500 -4.35 -23.74 -8.88
CA ILE A 500 -4.90 -22.50 -8.34
C ILE A 500 -4.20 -22.17 -7.03
N VAL A 501 -3.79 -20.93 -6.88
CA VAL A 501 -3.24 -20.43 -5.60
C VAL A 501 -3.98 -19.15 -5.24
N ILE A 502 -3.82 -18.69 -4.01
CA ILE A 502 -4.34 -17.39 -3.61
C ILE A 502 -3.18 -16.41 -3.68
N SER A 503 -3.41 -15.28 -4.31
CA SER A 503 -2.37 -14.27 -4.42
C SER A 503 -2.96 -12.89 -4.22
N HIS A 504 -2.06 -11.91 -4.07
CA HIS A 504 -2.41 -10.54 -3.82
C HIS A 504 -1.76 -9.65 -4.87
N PHE A 505 -2.44 -8.59 -5.24
CA PHE A 505 -1.91 -7.61 -6.20
C PHE A 505 -2.02 -6.22 -5.57
N PRO A 506 -1.06 -5.84 -4.74
CA PRO A 506 -1.12 -4.53 -4.09
C PRO A 506 -0.97 -3.41 -5.10
N GLN A 507 -1.70 -2.32 -4.90
CA GLN A 507 -1.63 -1.18 -5.80
C GLN A 507 -1.55 0.10 -5.00
N SER A 508 -0.96 1.12 -5.61
CA SER A 508 -0.92 2.44 -5.02
C SER A 508 -1.72 3.39 -5.89
N ASN A 509 -1.83 4.63 -5.46
CA ASN A 509 -2.46 5.64 -6.29
C ASN A 509 -1.57 6.05 -7.46
N ASN A 510 -0.33 5.59 -7.50
CA ASN A 510 0.62 5.98 -8.52
C ASN A 510 1.33 4.74 -9.07
N PRO A 511 0.62 3.87 -9.79
CA PRO A 511 1.26 2.67 -10.33
C PRO A 511 2.34 3.00 -11.35
N GLY A 512 3.37 2.22 -11.37
CA GLY A 512 4.51 2.46 -12.23
C GLY A 512 5.22 1.18 -12.60
N ASN A 513 6.56 1.17 -12.44
CA ASN A 513 7.37 0.05 -12.89
C ASN A 513 7.02 -1.29 -12.25
N GLU A 514 6.42 -1.29 -11.07
CA GLU A 514 6.07 -2.56 -10.44
C GLU A 514 5.04 -3.34 -11.25
N GLN A 515 4.30 -2.65 -12.12
CA GLN A 515 3.29 -3.32 -12.93
C GLN A 515 3.92 -4.35 -13.87
N ARG A 516 5.19 -4.15 -14.25
CA ARG A 516 5.86 -5.15 -15.09
C ARG A 516 5.92 -6.51 -14.38
N ASP A 517 6.17 -6.48 -13.08
CA ASP A 517 6.33 -7.72 -12.34
C ASP A 517 5.00 -8.46 -12.17
N TYR A 518 3.90 -7.74 -12.21
CA TYR A 518 2.61 -8.38 -12.01
C TYR A 518 2.03 -8.99 -13.26
N TRP A 519 2.23 -8.36 -14.44
CA TRP A 519 1.40 -8.69 -15.56
C TRP A 519 2.10 -9.04 -16.87
N THR A 520 3.36 -8.84 -17.02
CA THR A 520 3.93 -8.86 -18.36
C THR A 520 4.37 -10.25 -18.80
N SER A 521 4.51 -10.40 -20.11
CA SER A 521 5.02 -11.63 -20.68
C SER A 521 6.42 -11.96 -20.15
N ALA A 522 7.26 -10.94 -19.95
CA ALA A 522 8.59 -11.16 -19.39
C ALA A 522 8.50 -11.68 -17.95
N ALA A 523 7.55 -11.16 -17.17
CA ALA A 523 7.37 -11.62 -15.81
C ALA A 523 6.93 -13.08 -15.75
N ALA A 524 6.16 -13.51 -16.74
CA ALA A 524 5.71 -14.90 -16.79
C ALA A 524 6.87 -15.88 -16.94
N GLU A 525 8.02 -15.40 -17.46
CA GLU A 525 9.18 -16.26 -17.63
C GLU A 525 10.19 -16.07 -16.52
N ALA A 526 10.02 -15.10 -15.65
CA ALA A 526 11.01 -14.82 -14.60
C ALA A 526 10.67 -15.61 -13.33
N PRO A 527 11.59 -16.38 -12.78
CA PRO A 527 11.26 -17.29 -11.69
C PRO A 527 10.80 -16.61 -10.41
N GLN A 528 11.22 -15.35 -10.19
CA GLN A 528 10.86 -14.71 -8.96
C GLN A 528 9.80 -13.63 -9.11
N SER A 529 9.12 -13.57 -10.23
CA SER A 529 8.12 -12.54 -10.43
C SER A 529 6.84 -12.87 -9.67
N ARG A 530 5.97 -11.96 -9.67
CA ARG A 530 4.66 -12.13 -9.02
C ARG A 530 3.55 -12.57 -9.98
N UNK A 531 3.78 -12.91 -11.14
CA UNK A 531 2.88 -13.25 -12.00
C UNK A 531 2.47 -14.57 -11.79
N ARG A 532 1.74 -14.73 -10.90
CA ARG A 532 1.25 -16.06 -10.56
C ARG A 532 0.37 -16.65 -11.63
N MET A 533 -0.28 -15.85 -12.43
CA MET A 533 -1.14 -16.38 -13.46
C MET A 533 -0.35 -16.77 -14.71
N ALA A 534 0.87 -16.32 -14.84
CA ALA A 534 1.71 -16.60 -16.02
C ALA A 534 1.07 -16.09 -17.31
N LEU A 535 0.46 -14.90 -17.23
CA LEU A 535 -0.18 -14.32 -18.39
C LEU A 535 0.88 -13.80 -19.36
N ALA A 536 0.67 -14.01 -20.65
CA ALA A 536 1.54 -13.46 -21.68
C ALA A 536 0.66 -12.93 -22.79
N HIS A 537 0.46 -11.64 -22.85
CA HIS A 537 -0.45 -11.04 -23.81
C HIS A 537 0.13 -9.70 -24.28
N PRO A 538 0.21 -9.48 -25.59
CA PRO A 538 0.82 -8.25 -26.08
C PRO A 538 0.05 -6.99 -25.70
N ALA A 539 -1.28 -7.06 -25.58
CA ALA A 539 -2.05 -5.90 -25.16
C ALA A 539 -1.71 -5.51 -23.72
N VAL A 540 -1.57 -6.51 -22.86
CA VAL A 540 -1.22 -6.25 -21.46
C VAL A 540 0.18 -5.65 -21.37
N ASP A 541 1.12 -6.19 -22.14
CA ASP A 541 2.48 -5.65 -22.17
C ASP A 541 2.47 -4.18 -22.58
N ALA A 542 1.70 -3.85 -23.61
CA ALA A 542 1.64 -2.49 -24.11
C ALA A 542 0.98 -1.55 -23.10
N LEU A 543 -0.09 -2.01 -22.43
CA LEU A 543 -0.79 -1.19 -21.46
C LEU A 543 0.07 -0.92 -20.24
N VAL A 544 0.89 -1.88 -19.82
CA VAL A 544 1.81 -1.66 -18.73
C VAL A 544 2.80 -0.54 -19.10
N GLU A 545 3.30 -0.54 -20.33
CA GLU A 545 4.21 0.51 -20.76
C GLU A 545 3.51 1.86 -20.84
N GLU A 546 2.21 1.88 -21.22
CA GLU A 546 1.47 3.13 -21.20
C GLU A 546 1.34 3.67 -19.78
N ILE A 547 1.13 2.81 -18.80
CA ILE A 547 1.07 3.22 -17.41
C ILE A 547 2.40 3.83 -16.98
N ILE A 548 3.49 3.16 -17.30
CA ILE A 548 4.80 3.61 -16.86
C ILE A 548 5.17 4.94 -17.51
N ARG A 549 4.79 5.11 -18.78
CA ARG A 549 5.17 6.34 -19.50
C ARG A 549 4.14 7.45 -19.40
N ALA A 550 3.06 7.28 -18.64
CA ALA A 550 2.02 8.31 -18.55
C ALA A 550 2.61 9.62 -18.07
N GLU A 551 2.23 10.71 -18.72
CA GLU A 551 2.79 12.01 -18.39
C GLU A 551 1.85 12.86 -17.55
N ASP A 552 0.62 12.44 -17.34
CA ASP A 552 -0.31 13.17 -16.49
C ASP A 552 -1.29 12.18 -15.87
N ARG A 553 -2.07 12.67 -14.92
CA ARG A 553 -3.00 11.81 -14.20
C ARG A 553 -4.08 11.24 -15.12
N GLU A 554 -4.56 12.02 -16.07
CA GLU A 554 -5.59 11.55 -16.97
C GLU A 554 -5.09 10.38 -17.82
N SER A 555 -3.87 10.48 -18.34
CA SER A 555 -3.29 9.38 -19.12
C SER A 555 -3.07 8.16 -18.26
N LEU A 556 -2.63 8.35 -17.02
CA LEU A 556 -2.43 7.24 -16.10
C LEU A 556 -3.75 6.53 -15.82
N ASP A 557 -4.78 7.29 -15.50
CA ASP A 557 -6.08 6.70 -15.17
C ASP A 557 -6.64 5.95 -16.37
N THR A 558 -6.50 6.50 -17.56
CA THR A 558 -7.00 5.85 -18.77
C THR A 558 -6.26 4.53 -19.01
N ALA A 559 -4.95 4.54 -18.89
CA ALA A 559 -4.17 3.31 -19.15
C ALA A 559 -4.48 2.23 -18.11
N THR A 560 -4.65 2.63 -16.85
CA THR A 560 -4.95 1.65 -15.81
C THR A 560 -6.36 1.11 -15.97
N ARG A 561 -7.33 1.95 -16.35
CA ARG A 561 -8.69 1.47 -16.60
C ARG A 561 -8.71 0.49 -17.77
N ALA A 562 -7.95 0.77 -18.83
CA ALA A 562 -7.89 -0.14 -19.96
C ALA A 562 -7.29 -1.48 -19.55
N LEU A 563 -6.22 -1.44 -18.76
CA LEU A 563 -5.60 -2.68 -18.26
C LEU A 563 -6.57 -3.46 -17.38
N ASP A 564 -7.25 -2.76 -16.48
CA ASP A 564 -8.21 -3.40 -15.58
C ASP A 564 -9.30 -4.10 -16.38
N ARG A 565 -9.77 -3.45 -17.44
CA ARG A 565 -10.83 -4.01 -18.29
C ARG A 565 -10.36 -5.30 -18.97
N VAL A 566 -9.13 -5.28 -19.51
CA VAL A 566 -8.57 -6.48 -20.13
C VAL A 566 -8.46 -7.61 -19.11
N LEU A 567 -7.97 -7.27 -17.93
CA LEU A 567 -7.74 -8.29 -16.91
C LEU A 567 -9.05 -8.84 -16.36
N ARG A 568 -10.04 -7.98 -16.16
CA ARG A 568 -11.31 -8.46 -15.59
C ARG A 568 -12.08 -9.32 -16.60
N TRP A 569 -12.15 -8.90 -17.85
CA TRP A 569 -12.88 -9.67 -18.85
C TRP A 569 -12.12 -10.93 -19.28
N GLY A 570 -10.89 -11.08 -18.84
CA GLY A 570 -10.14 -12.30 -19.11
C GLY A 570 -10.38 -13.41 -18.11
N PHE A 571 -11.00 -13.10 -16.97
CA PHE A 571 -11.28 -14.07 -15.92
C PHE A 571 -10.03 -14.84 -15.49
N TYR A 572 -8.94 -14.13 -15.33
CA TYR A 572 -7.69 -14.77 -14.91
C TYR A 572 -7.66 -15.10 -13.44
N VAL A 573 -8.57 -14.49 -12.68
CA VAL A 573 -8.65 -14.70 -11.23
C VAL A 573 -10.11 -14.81 -10.82
N ILE A 574 -10.35 -15.33 -9.61
CA ILE A 574 -11.65 -15.28 -8.96
C ILE A 574 -11.47 -14.33 -7.77
N PRO A 575 -11.99 -13.10 -7.84
CA PRO A 575 -11.74 -12.11 -6.79
C PRO A 575 -12.37 -12.49 -5.46
N HIS A 576 -11.72 -12.08 -4.43
CA HIS A 576 -12.21 -12.28 -3.07
C HIS A 576 -12.97 -11.06 -2.55
N UNK A 577 -12.75 -10.65 -1.41
CA UNK A 577 -13.46 -9.72 -0.76
C UNK A 577 -12.56 -8.68 -0.31
N HIS A 578 -13.07 -7.56 -0.06
CA HIS A 578 -12.33 -6.47 0.60
C HIS A 578 -13.28 -5.70 1.51
N SER A 579 -12.67 -4.90 2.42
CA SER A 579 -13.45 -3.94 3.20
C SER A 579 -13.23 -2.60 2.52
N GLY A 580 -14.24 -1.86 2.24
CA GLY A 580 -14.10 -0.53 1.66
C GLY A 580 -13.85 0.54 2.71
N GLU A 581 -13.48 0.16 3.91
CA GLU A 581 -13.35 1.09 5.02
C GLU A 581 -12.34 0.58 6.02
N THR A 582 -11.76 1.51 6.76
CA THR A 582 -10.91 1.19 7.90
C THR A 582 -11.75 1.32 9.16
N ARG A 583 -11.72 0.32 10.01
CA ARG A 583 -12.54 0.26 11.21
C ARG A 583 -11.66 0.49 12.42
N ILE A 584 -11.97 1.53 13.17
CA ILE A 584 -11.16 1.95 14.30
C ILE A 584 -11.99 1.89 15.55
N ALA A 585 -11.39 1.46 16.65
CA ALA A 585 -12.00 1.58 17.98
C ALA A 585 -11.04 2.35 18.86
N VAL A 586 -11.55 3.32 19.59
CA VAL A 586 -10.69 4.13 20.45
C VAL A 586 -11.42 4.43 21.75
N TRP A 587 -10.68 4.47 22.85
CA TRP A 587 -11.22 4.99 24.10
C TRP A 587 -11.52 6.48 23.89
N ASP A 588 -12.66 6.98 24.34
CA ASP A 588 -13.22 8.25 23.91
C ASP A 588 -12.59 9.43 24.62
N LYS A 589 -11.38 9.75 24.26
CA LYS A 589 -10.69 10.92 24.80
C LYS A 589 -10.02 11.76 23.74
N PHE A 590 -10.26 11.47 22.45
CA PHE A 590 -9.52 12.16 21.39
C PHE A 590 -10.42 13.02 20.53
N GLY A 591 -9.87 14.10 20.01
CA GLY A 591 -10.42 14.81 18.88
C GLY A 591 -9.65 14.41 17.63
N TYR A 592 -10.27 14.55 16.47
CA TYR A 592 -9.63 14.16 15.22
C TYR A 592 -10.27 14.93 14.07
N PRO A 593 -9.62 14.91 12.88
CA PRO A 593 -10.18 15.64 11.76
C PRO A 593 -11.56 15.12 11.34
N GLU A 594 -12.46 16.02 11.02
CA GLU A 594 -13.79 15.68 10.55
C GLU A 594 -14.12 16.62 9.41
N PRO A 595 -14.09 16.16 8.16
CA PRO A 595 -13.82 14.77 7.74
C PRO A 595 -12.33 14.46 7.75
N PHE A 596 -12.03 13.18 7.64
CA PHE A 596 -10.64 12.77 7.52
C PHE A 596 -10.11 13.18 6.16
N PRO A 597 -8.81 13.34 6.02
CA PRO A 597 -8.26 13.66 4.70
C PRO A 597 -8.47 12.52 3.71
N ALA A 598 -8.41 12.83 2.43
CA ALA A 598 -8.83 11.88 1.41
C ALA A 598 -7.94 10.65 1.30
N TYR A 599 -6.65 10.78 1.54
CA TYR A 599 -5.74 9.69 1.24
C TYR A 599 -5.02 9.09 2.44
N ALA A 600 -5.32 9.52 3.64
CA ALA A 600 -4.72 8.93 4.85
C ALA A 600 -5.53 9.35 6.05
N MET A 601 -5.41 8.60 7.15
CA MET A 601 -6.11 8.95 8.35
C MET A 601 -5.41 10.06 9.11
N ASP A 602 -4.13 10.18 8.96
CA ASP A 602 -3.28 11.18 9.59
C ASP A 602 -3.45 11.23 11.11
N LEU A 603 -3.03 10.16 11.77
CA LEU A 603 -3.09 10.12 13.22
C LEU A 603 -2.29 11.26 13.84
N ASP A 604 -1.33 11.82 13.13
CA ASP A 604 -0.55 12.94 13.65
C ASP A 604 -1.39 14.20 13.85
N ALA A 605 -2.58 14.27 13.23
CA ALA A 605 -3.47 15.42 13.41
C ALA A 605 -4.48 15.22 14.53
N TRP A 606 -4.47 14.08 15.21
CA TRP A 606 -5.36 13.84 16.34
C TRP A 606 -4.81 14.57 17.58
N TRP A 607 -5.68 14.79 18.56
CA TRP A 607 -5.26 15.44 19.80
C TRP A 607 -6.05 14.83 20.97
N VAL A 608 -5.55 14.99 22.19
CA VAL A 608 -6.29 14.56 23.37
C VAL A 608 -7.22 15.71 23.76
N ASP A 609 -8.52 15.42 23.85
CA ASP A 609 -9.51 16.39 24.25
C ASP A 609 -9.63 16.31 25.76
N SER A 610 -9.20 17.32 26.47
CA SER A 610 -9.09 17.25 27.92
C SER A 610 -10.46 17.12 28.60
N GLU A 611 -11.51 17.68 28.00
CA GLU A 611 -12.84 17.50 28.58
C GLU A 611 -13.33 16.08 28.41
N ARG A 612 -13.11 15.48 27.25
CA ARG A 612 -13.49 14.09 27.05
C ARG A 612 -12.68 13.17 27.94
N GLU A 613 -11.40 13.45 28.10
CA GLU A 613 -10.54 12.62 28.93
C GLU A 613 -11.01 12.67 30.39
N ALA A 614 -11.35 13.86 30.90
CA ALA A 614 -11.83 14.00 32.27
C ALA A 614 -13.16 13.27 32.45
N ALA A 615 -14.08 13.40 31.49
CA ALA A 615 -15.35 12.70 31.57
C ALA A 615 -15.15 11.19 31.53
N LEU A 616 -14.22 10.73 30.72
CA LEU A 616 -13.93 9.31 30.63
C LEU A 616 -13.40 8.79 31.95
N GLN A 617 -12.49 9.49 32.58
CA GLN A 617 -11.95 9.09 33.86
C GLN A 617 -13.02 9.02 34.93
N UNK A 618 -13.69 9.87 34.79
CA UNK A 618 -14.74 9.93 35.64
C UNK A 618 -15.63 8.81 35.57
N ARG A 619 -16.06 8.49 34.48
CA ARG A 619 -16.99 7.38 34.27
C ARG A 619 -16.30 6.05 34.55
N ASN A 620 -15.04 5.93 34.18
CA ASN A 620 -14.33 4.69 34.39
C ASN A 620 -14.14 4.38 35.88
N ARG A 621 -13.95 5.41 36.69
CA ARG A 621 -13.80 5.18 38.11
C ARG A 621 -15.09 4.66 38.77
N ARG A 622 -16.25 4.93 38.16
CA ARG A 622 -17.50 4.45 38.70
C ARG A 622 -17.77 2.97 38.39
N ARG A 623 -16.98 2.42 37.47
CA ARG A 623 -17.13 1.01 37.17
C ARG A 623 -16.28 0.19 38.14
#